data_dde218e920f9c0514f1f58f9354af2d0
#
_entry.id   dde218e920f9c0514f1f58f9354af2d0
#
_cell.length_a   1.000
_cell.length_b   1.000
_cell.length_c   1.000
_cell.angle_alpha   90.00
_cell.angle_beta   90.00
_cell.angle_gamma   90.00
#
_symmetry.space_group_name_H-M   'P 1'
#
loop_
_entity.id
_entity.type
_entity.pdbx_description
1 polymer ?
#
loop_
_entity_poly.entity_id
_entity_poly.type
_entity_poly.pdbx_seq_one_letter_code
_entity_poly.pdbx_strand_id
1 'polypeptide(L)'
;SARVDALTEPIVDLFRRAFDLGVRHFVLTQDTHDPAAVEFAAWPPHCIRGTDEAETIPELKALPFADGFTIFEKNSLHPAHETGFDAWLDARPEIRAAIVVGNCTDLCVYQLAMHLRLRHNARNVADVEVIVPANAVQTYDLPVETASAIGAMPHPGDFFHQTFLYHMALNGIRVVRELTAE
;
A
#
# COMPACT_ATOMS: atom_id res chain seq x y z
N SER A 1 3.46 12.97 -7.34
CA SER A 1 3.55 12.75 -8.81
C SER A 1 2.15 12.57 -9.37
N ALA A 2 1.86 13.14 -10.56
CA ALA A 2 0.52 13.08 -11.16
C ALA A 2 -0.06 11.64 -11.26
N ARG A 3 0.79 10.63 -11.42
CA ARG A 3 0.38 9.21 -11.46
C ARG A 3 -0.14 8.73 -10.09
N VAL A 4 0.54 9.13 -9.03
CA VAL A 4 0.16 8.78 -7.65
C VAL A 4 -1.05 9.61 -7.22
N ASP A 5 -1.08 10.88 -7.57
CA ASP A 5 -2.18 11.77 -7.23
C ASP A 5 -3.52 11.30 -7.84
N ALA A 6 -3.47 10.68 -9.02
CA ALA A 6 -4.63 10.09 -9.69
C ALA A 6 -5.26 8.90 -8.93
N LEU A 7 -4.58 8.35 -7.91
CA LEU A 7 -5.12 7.29 -7.05
C LEU A 7 -6.11 7.79 -6.01
N THR A 8 -6.07 9.07 -5.67
CA THR A 8 -6.85 9.62 -4.56
C THR A 8 -8.34 9.33 -4.72
N GLU A 9 -8.92 9.69 -5.87
CA GLU A 9 -10.36 9.51 -6.11
C GLU A 9 -10.78 8.02 -6.15
N PRO A 10 -10.10 7.12 -6.89
CA PRO A 10 -10.41 5.68 -6.87
C PRO A 10 -10.32 5.06 -5.48
N ILE A 11 -9.35 5.43 -4.66
CA ILE A 11 -9.18 4.89 -3.31
C ILE A 11 -10.28 5.40 -2.38
N VAL A 12 -10.56 6.71 -2.40
CA VAL A 12 -11.62 7.29 -1.56
C VAL A 12 -12.99 6.70 -1.91
N ASP A 13 -13.29 6.54 -3.20
CA ASP A 13 -14.54 5.89 -3.65
C ASP A 13 -14.60 4.42 -3.18
N LEU A 14 -13.51 3.69 -3.32
CA LEU A 14 -13.44 2.30 -2.85
C LEU A 14 -13.66 2.21 -1.32
N PHE A 15 -13.06 3.11 -0.53
CA PHE A 15 -13.26 3.14 0.92
C PHE A 15 -14.71 3.39 1.29
N ARG A 16 -15.39 4.34 0.64
CA ARG A 16 -16.83 4.61 0.86
C ARG A 16 -17.68 3.39 0.54
N ARG A 17 -17.51 2.81 -0.65
CA ARG A 17 -18.26 1.62 -1.07
C ARG A 17 -18.01 0.42 -0.14
N ALA A 18 -16.76 0.20 0.25
CA ALA A 18 -16.42 -0.86 1.19
C ALA A 18 -17.11 -0.66 2.56
N PHE A 19 -17.12 0.57 3.06
CA PHE A 19 -17.82 0.89 4.31
C PHE A 19 -19.33 0.65 4.21
N ASP A 20 -19.95 1.07 3.11
CA ASP A 20 -21.39 0.88 2.85
C ASP A 20 -21.75 -0.61 2.74
N LEU A 21 -20.85 -1.43 2.21
CA LEU A 21 -20.97 -2.89 2.13
C LEU A 21 -20.65 -3.62 3.44
N GLY A 22 -20.32 -2.92 4.50
CA GLY A 22 -20.13 -3.50 5.83
C GLY A 22 -18.68 -3.80 6.21
N VAL A 23 -17.68 -3.41 5.41
CA VAL A 23 -16.28 -3.47 5.84
C VAL A 23 -16.06 -2.54 7.02
N ARG A 24 -15.34 -3.00 8.05
CA ARG A 24 -15.10 -2.24 9.29
C ARG A 24 -13.62 -2.11 9.65
N HIS A 25 -12.75 -2.84 8.99
CA HIS A 25 -11.31 -2.74 9.21
C HIS A 25 -10.67 -1.96 8.07
N PHE A 26 -10.38 -0.70 8.32
CA PHE A 26 -9.61 0.18 7.43
C PHE A 26 -8.24 0.41 8.06
N VAL A 27 -7.21 -0.04 7.36
CA VAL A 27 -5.84 -0.04 7.87
C VAL A 27 -4.97 0.80 6.96
N LEU A 28 -4.26 1.76 7.54
CA LEU A 28 -3.27 2.57 6.84
C LEU A 28 -1.88 2.16 7.31
N THR A 29 -1.06 1.65 6.39
CA THR A 29 0.37 1.43 6.62
C THR A 29 1.13 2.64 6.10
N GLN A 30 1.41 3.58 6.98
CA GLN A 30 1.83 4.94 6.66
C GLN A 30 3.32 5.12 6.86
N ASP A 31 4.02 5.61 5.84
CA ASP A 31 5.42 5.98 5.98
C ASP A 31 5.55 7.10 7.02
N THR A 32 6.38 6.85 8.02
CA THR A 32 6.67 7.81 9.07
C THR A 32 8.11 7.58 9.50
N HIS A 33 9.02 8.06 8.67
CA HIS A 33 10.44 7.81 8.82
C HIS A 33 11.08 8.66 9.92
N ASP A 34 12.03 8.07 10.62
CA ASP A 34 12.93 8.83 11.49
C ASP A 34 13.82 9.74 10.62
N PRO A 35 14.20 10.93 11.11
CA PRO A 35 14.99 11.88 10.31
C PRO A 35 16.33 11.33 9.79
N ALA A 36 16.86 10.29 10.43
CA ALA A 36 18.10 9.61 10.05
C ALA A 36 17.85 8.16 9.65
N ALA A 37 16.71 7.87 9.03
CA ALA A 37 16.38 6.52 8.62
C ALA A 37 17.45 5.94 7.68
N VAL A 38 17.88 4.70 7.96
CA VAL A 38 18.90 4.00 7.16
C VAL A 38 18.44 3.82 5.71
N GLU A 39 17.13 3.72 5.49
CA GLU A 39 16.51 3.56 4.18
C GLU A 39 16.77 4.77 3.25
N PHE A 40 17.08 5.94 3.80
CA PHE A 40 17.49 7.12 3.03
C PHE A 40 18.86 6.99 2.33
N ALA A 41 19.60 5.91 2.59
CA ALA A 41 20.75 5.55 1.76
C ALA A 41 20.34 5.08 0.35
N ALA A 42 19.12 4.56 0.18
CA ALA A 42 18.58 4.08 -1.10
C ALA A 42 17.54 5.05 -1.70
N TRP A 43 16.90 5.86 -0.85
CA TRP A 43 15.80 6.77 -1.23
C TRP A 43 16.08 8.17 -0.69
N PRO A 44 15.72 9.23 -1.42
CA PRO A 44 15.76 10.58 -0.85
C PRO A 44 14.91 10.65 0.43
N PRO A 45 15.26 11.49 1.41
CA PRO A 45 14.42 11.72 2.58
C PRO A 45 13.00 12.10 2.19
N HIS A 46 12.01 11.41 2.76
CA HIS A 46 10.58 11.59 2.51
C HIS A 46 9.77 11.15 3.73
N CYS A 47 8.53 11.58 3.84
CA CYS A 47 7.59 11.20 4.91
C CYS A 47 8.25 11.22 6.31
N ILE A 48 9.06 12.23 6.60
CA ILE A 48 9.75 12.37 7.90
C ILE A 48 8.69 12.62 8.99
N ARG A 49 8.81 11.91 10.10
CA ARG A 49 7.92 12.02 11.25
C ARG A 49 7.72 13.48 11.66
N GLY A 50 6.46 13.90 11.79
CA GLY A 50 6.06 15.25 12.15
C GLY A 50 6.04 16.26 11.00
N THR A 51 6.18 15.79 9.76
CA THR A 51 5.93 16.62 8.56
C THR A 51 4.59 16.30 7.93
N ASP A 52 4.03 17.24 7.17
CA ASP A 52 2.77 17.06 6.45
C ASP A 52 2.81 15.87 5.46
N GLU A 53 4.00 15.57 4.93
CA GLU A 53 4.21 14.47 3.99
C GLU A 53 4.01 13.10 4.65
N ALA A 54 4.24 12.99 5.96
CA ALA A 54 4.01 11.77 6.74
C ALA A 54 2.56 11.60 7.19
N GLU A 55 1.68 12.56 6.91
CA GLU A 55 0.29 12.54 7.33
C GLU A 55 -0.63 11.83 6.33
N THR A 56 -1.70 11.25 6.85
CA THR A 56 -2.79 10.75 5.99
C THR A 56 -3.36 11.90 5.16
N ILE A 57 -3.62 11.65 3.88
CA ILE A 57 -4.15 12.66 2.96
C ILE A 57 -5.51 13.22 3.43
N PRO A 58 -5.80 14.51 3.17
CA PRO A 58 -7.03 15.15 3.63
C PRO A 58 -8.30 14.46 3.17
N GLU A 59 -8.32 13.91 1.97
CA GLU A 59 -9.48 13.23 1.38
C GLU A 59 -9.89 11.97 2.14
N LEU A 60 -8.91 11.23 2.69
CA LEU A 60 -9.17 10.07 3.56
C LEU A 60 -9.56 10.52 4.98
N LYS A 61 -8.90 11.57 5.52
CA LYS A 61 -9.26 12.17 6.81
C LYS A 61 -10.70 12.72 6.81
N ALA A 62 -11.21 13.16 5.68
CA ALA A 62 -12.57 13.71 5.53
C ALA A 62 -13.67 12.62 5.46
N LEU A 63 -13.33 11.34 5.44
CA LEU A 63 -14.34 10.28 5.43
C LEU A 63 -15.08 10.22 6.77
N PRO A 64 -16.42 10.04 6.79
CA PRO A 64 -17.21 10.04 8.02
C PRO A 64 -16.82 8.97 9.06
N PHE A 65 -16.06 7.97 8.64
CA PHE A 65 -15.59 6.85 9.44
C PHE A 65 -14.06 6.85 9.64
N ALA A 66 -13.39 7.95 9.30
CA ALA A 66 -11.92 8.05 9.40
C ALA A 66 -11.39 7.88 10.82
N ASP A 67 -12.16 8.27 11.84
CA ASP A 67 -11.81 8.06 13.25
C ASP A 67 -11.65 6.56 13.62
N GLY A 68 -12.22 5.68 12.81
CA GLY A 68 -12.09 4.22 12.95
C GLY A 68 -10.89 3.61 12.25
N PHE A 69 -10.03 4.39 11.60
CA PHE A 69 -8.86 3.88 10.93
C PHE A 69 -7.82 3.35 11.92
N THR A 70 -7.24 2.20 11.60
CA THR A 70 -6.05 1.70 12.30
C THR A 70 -4.82 2.12 11.53
N ILE A 71 -3.94 2.90 12.15
CA ILE A 71 -2.73 3.42 11.52
C ILE A 71 -1.53 2.67 12.06
N PHE A 72 -0.71 2.12 11.18
CA PHE A 72 0.59 1.55 11.47
C PHE A 72 1.66 2.44 10.82
N GLU A 73 2.31 3.23 11.63
CA GLU A 73 3.47 4.01 11.22
C GLU A 73 4.66 3.08 10.98
N LYS A 74 5.28 3.21 9.83
CA LYS A 74 6.41 2.37 9.45
C LYS A 74 7.64 3.19 9.06
N ASN A 75 8.81 2.77 9.52
CA ASN A 75 10.10 3.38 9.22
C ASN A 75 10.85 2.62 8.11
N SER A 76 10.12 1.82 7.33
CA SER A 76 10.65 0.98 6.25
C SER A 76 9.56 0.65 5.25
N LEU A 77 9.95 0.24 4.04
CA LEU A 77 9.02 -0.23 2.99
C LEU A 77 8.10 -1.35 3.48
N HIS A 78 8.57 -2.23 4.37
CA HIS A 78 7.79 -3.38 4.82
C HIS A 78 6.86 -3.02 5.98
N PRO A 79 5.53 -3.22 5.82
CA PRO A 79 4.54 -2.72 6.79
C PRO A 79 4.49 -3.50 8.12
N ALA A 80 4.99 -4.72 8.16
CA ALA A 80 4.88 -5.56 9.35
C ALA A 80 6.14 -5.53 10.24
N HIS A 81 7.26 -4.96 9.77
CA HIS A 81 8.48 -4.89 10.57
C HIS A 81 8.37 -3.78 11.61
N GLU A 82 8.47 -4.15 12.90
CA GLU A 82 8.47 -3.24 14.06
C GLU A 82 7.21 -2.34 14.20
N THR A 83 6.08 -2.76 13.62
CA THR A 83 4.84 -1.97 13.62
C THR A 83 3.71 -2.55 14.48
N GLY A 84 3.79 -3.82 14.85
CA GLY A 84 2.69 -4.53 15.52
C GLY A 84 1.58 -5.01 14.57
N PHE A 85 1.73 -4.83 13.26
CA PHE A 85 0.74 -5.22 12.24
C PHE A 85 0.40 -6.71 12.31
N ASP A 86 1.39 -7.59 12.45
CA ASP A 86 1.16 -9.03 12.56
C ASP A 86 0.37 -9.43 13.80
N ALA A 87 0.65 -8.81 14.94
CA ALA A 87 -0.11 -9.04 16.17
C ALA A 87 -1.58 -8.56 16.02
N TRP A 88 -1.79 -7.45 15.31
CA TRP A 88 -3.11 -6.95 14.99
C TRP A 88 -3.90 -7.93 14.10
N LEU A 89 -3.25 -8.52 13.09
CA LEU A 89 -3.84 -9.56 12.24
C LEU A 89 -4.13 -10.85 13.04
N ASP A 90 -3.23 -11.28 13.92
CA ASP A 90 -3.40 -12.47 14.75
C ASP A 90 -4.61 -12.35 15.69
N ALA A 91 -4.90 -11.15 16.14
CA ALA A 91 -6.07 -10.86 16.97
C ALA A 91 -7.41 -10.84 16.20
N ARG A 92 -7.38 -11.00 14.86
CA ARG A 92 -8.56 -10.90 13.97
C ARG A 92 -8.65 -12.10 13.02
N PRO A 93 -8.78 -13.31 13.55
CA PRO A 93 -8.83 -14.53 12.74
C PRO A 93 -10.07 -14.62 11.84
N GLU A 94 -11.04 -13.75 12.03
CA GLU A 94 -12.26 -13.64 11.20
C GLU A 94 -12.02 -12.96 9.84
N ILE A 95 -10.93 -12.23 9.65
CA ILE A 95 -10.61 -11.57 8.38
C ILE A 95 -10.38 -12.65 7.30
N ARG A 96 -11.17 -12.59 6.22
CA ARG A 96 -11.13 -13.51 5.09
C ARG A 96 -10.70 -12.87 3.78
N ALA A 97 -10.62 -11.56 3.72
CA ALA A 97 -10.15 -10.84 2.55
C ALA A 97 -9.39 -9.60 2.96
N ALA A 98 -8.32 -9.30 2.24
CA ALA A 98 -7.59 -8.05 2.34
C ALA A 98 -7.53 -7.40 0.95
N ILE A 99 -8.02 -6.18 0.84
CA ILE A 99 -7.89 -5.36 -0.37
C ILE A 99 -6.71 -4.41 -0.14
N VAL A 100 -5.68 -4.52 -0.97
CA VAL A 100 -4.47 -3.71 -0.86
C VAL A 100 -4.47 -2.65 -1.95
N VAL A 101 -4.35 -1.39 -1.55
CA VAL A 101 -4.38 -0.21 -2.43
C VAL A 101 -3.30 0.78 -2.04
N GLY A 102 -3.02 1.75 -2.90
CA GLY A 102 -2.08 2.84 -2.64
C GLY A 102 -0.85 2.83 -3.53
N ASN A 103 0.25 3.32 -3.01
CA ASN A 103 1.53 3.47 -3.72
C ASN A 103 2.72 3.06 -2.82
N CYS A 104 3.81 2.63 -3.42
CA CYS A 104 3.96 2.31 -4.84
C CYS A 104 3.70 0.84 -5.10
N THR A 105 3.19 0.52 -6.30
CA THR A 105 2.83 -0.85 -6.71
C THR A 105 3.94 -1.86 -6.46
N ASP A 106 5.17 -1.50 -6.79
CA ASP A 106 6.38 -2.34 -6.74
C ASP A 106 7.13 -2.23 -5.39
N LEU A 107 6.72 -1.33 -4.52
CA LEU A 107 7.34 -1.08 -3.22
C LEU A 107 6.37 -1.47 -2.08
N CYS A 108 5.76 -0.51 -1.40
CA CYS A 108 4.94 -0.75 -0.21
C CYS A 108 3.74 -1.66 -0.49
N VAL A 109 3.05 -1.47 -1.63
CA VAL A 109 1.90 -2.31 -2.03
C VAL A 109 2.35 -3.76 -2.24
N TYR A 110 3.43 -3.96 -2.99
CA TYR A 110 4.00 -5.29 -3.21
C TYR A 110 4.40 -5.97 -1.90
N GLN A 111 5.12 -5.26 -1.02
CA GLN A 111 5.56 -5.80 0.25
C GLN A 111 4.37 -6.22 1.13
N LEU A 112 3.33 -5.39 1.23
CA LEU A 112 2.14 -5.71 2.00
C LEU A 112 1.36 -6.90 1.42
N ALA A 113 1.10 -6.87 0.11
CA ALA A 113 0.32 -7.92 -0.55
C ALA A 113 1.03 -9.28 -0.48
N MET A 114 2.34 -9.31 -0.72
CA MET A 114 3.16 -10.52 -0.59
C MET A 114 3.26 -11.00 0.85
N HIS A 115 3.45 -10.10 1.82
CA HIS A 115 3.47 -10.45 3.24
C HIS A 115 2.18 -11.18 3.64
N LEU A 116 1.02 -10.60 3.32
CA LEU A 116 -0.28 -11.19 3.61
C LEU A 116 -0.43 -12.57 2.95
N ARG A 117 -0.10 -12.70 1.67
CA ARG A 117 -0.24 -13.97 0.95
C ARG A 117 0.71 -15.04 1.49
N LEU A 118 1.98 -14.72 1.64
CA LEU A 118 2.99 -15.68 2.10
C LEU A 118 2.77 -16.10 3.57
N ARG A 119 2.32 -15.18 4.41
CA ARG A 119 1.92 -15.47 5.78
C ARG A 119 0.81 -16.52 5.86
N HIS A 120 -0.22 -16.40 5.03
CA HIS A 120 -1.30 -17.38 4.95
C HIS A 120 -0.82 -18.71 4.35
N ASN A 121 0.05 -18.68 3.34
CA ASN A 121 0.67 -19.89 2.78
C ASN A 121 1.46 -20.66 3.85
N ALA A 122 2.30 -19.95 4.61
CA ALA A 122 3.12 -20.57 5.67
C ALA A 122 2.29 -21.21 6.80
N ARG A 123 1.07 -20.69 7.02
CA ARG A 123 0.13 -21.19 8.04
C ARG A 123 -0.89 -22.20 7.49
N ASN A 124 -0.82 -22.54 6.19
CA ASN A 124 -1.80 -23.39 5.48
C ASN A 124 -3.26 -22.88 5.58
N VAL A 125 -3.44 -21.55 5.60
CA VAL A 125 -4.75 -20.91 5.60
C VAL A 125 -5.18 -20.64 4.17
N ALA A 126 -6.12 -21.44 3.65
CA ALA A 126 -6.52 -21.41 2.24
C ALA A 126 -7.68 -20.45 1.94
N ASP A 127 -8.48 -20.10 2.93
CA ASP A 127 -9.74 -19.37 2.81
C ASP A 127 -9.59 -17.85 3.00
N VAL A 128 -8.38 -17.31 2.79
CA VAL A 128 -8.11 -15.88 2.84
C VAL A 128 -7.63 -15.38 1.47
N GLU A 129 -8.33 -14.40 0.96
CA GLU A 129 -7.97 -13.72 -0.30
C GLU A 129 -7.15 -12.46 -0.04
N VAL A 130 -6.14 -12.23 -0.87
CA VAL A 130 -5.46 -10.94 -1.00
C VAL A 130 -5.78 -10.40 -2.39
N ILE A 131 -6.37 -9.21 -2.45
CA ILE A 131 -6.91 -8.62 -3.68
C ILE A 131 -6.20 -7.30 -3.93
N VAL A 132 -5.73 -7.08 -5.16
CA VAL A 132 -5.13 -5.83 -5.61
C VAL A 132 -5.89 -5.32 -6.82
N PRO A 133 -6.71 -4.25 -6.68
CA PRO A 133 -7.36 -3.59 -7.80
C PRO A 133 -6.36 -2.68 -8.52
N ALA A 134 -6.09 -2.95 -9.79
CA ALA A 134 -5.07 -2.26 -10.58
C ALA A 134 -5.35 -0.76 -10.75
N ASN A 135 -6.62 -0.36 -10.73
CA ASN A 135 -7.00 1.06 -10.79
C ASN A 135 -6.81 1.83 -9.48
N ALA A 136 -6.51 1.14 -8.39
CA ALA A 136 -6.29 1.73 -7.07
C ALA A 136 -4.85 1.54 -6.54
N VAL A 137 -3.93 1.15 -7.42
CA VAL A 137 -2.49 1.09 -7.15
C VAL A 137 -1.71 1.75 -8.28
N GLN A 138 -0.58 2.38 -7.98
CA GLN A 138 0.30 3.00 -8.98
C GLN A 138 1.71 3.17 -8.42
N THR A 139 2.67 3.41 -9.29
CA THR A 139 4.04 3.77 -8.92
C THR A 139 4.50 5.04 -9.63
N TYR A 140 5.58 5.64 -9.14
CA TYR A 140 6.18 6.80 -9.76
C TYR A 140 6.94 6.43 -11.04
N ASP A 141 7.24 7.43 -11.84
CA ASP A 141 8.11 7.31 -13.00
C ASP A 141 9.28 8.28 -12.87
N LEU A 142 10.50 7.79 -13.10
CA LEU A 142 11.72 8.60 -13.05
C LEU A 142 12.56 8.33 -14.31
N PRO A 143 12.45 9.18 -15.34
CA PRO A 143 13.20 9.03 -16.58
C PRO A 143 14.71 9.05 -16.37
N VAL A 144 15.45 8.37 -17.23
CA VAL A 144 16.92 8.22 -17.15
C VAL A 144 17.62 9.58 -17.03
N GLU A 145 17.22 10.56 -17.84
CA GLU A 145 17.82 11.89 -17.82
C GLU A 145 17.65 12.59 -16.47
N THR A 146 16.43 12.56 -15.92
CA THR A 146 16.13 13.16 -14.61
C THR A 146 16.87 12.42 -13.50
N ALA A 147 16.86 11.10 -13.52
CA ALA A 147 17.56 10.28 -12.54
C ALA A 147 19.06 10.58 -12.52
N SER A 148 19.68 10.62 -13.70
CA SER A 148 21.11 10.94 -13.83
C SER A 148 21.45 12.34 -13.29
N ALA A 149 20.58 13.33 -13.51
CA ALA A 149 20.81 14.70 -13.05
C ALA A 149 20.79 14.84 -11.52
N ILE A 150 20.07 13.96 -10.81
CA ILE A 150 19.94 13.96 -9.36
C ILE A 150 20.73 12.84 -8.65
N GLY A 151 21.50 12.05 -9.42
CA GLY A 151 22.28 10.93 -8.87
C GLY A 151 21.44 9.75 -8.37
N ALA A 152 20.21 9.59 -8.88
CA ALA A 152 19.30 8.50 -8.54
C ALA A 152 19.30 7.40 -9.62
N MET A 153 18.72 6.25 -9.28
CA MET A 153 18.45 5.20 -10.28
C MET A 153 17.18 5.54 -11.07
N PRO A 154 17.17 5.36 -12.40
CA PRO A 154 15.96 5.52 -13.18
C PRO A 154 14.90 4.48 -12.79
N HIS A 155 13.64 4.89 -12.85
CA HIS A 155 12.52 4.05 -12.49
C HIS A 155 11.44 4.10 -13.58
N PRO A 156 11.44 3.15 -14.54
CA PRO A 156 10.43 3.09 -15.59
C PRO A 156 9.10 2.59 -15.01
N GLY A 157 8.25 3.52 -14.61
CA GLY A 157 7.04 3.28 -13.83
C GLY A 157 6.07 2.30 -14.47
N ASP A 158 5.81 2.37 -15.79
CA ASP A 158 4.91 1.43 -16.47
C ASP A 158 5.44 0.00 -16.43
N PHE A 159 6.75 -0.16 -16.64
CA PHE A 159 7.39 -1.49 -16.58
C PHE A 159 7.26 -2.10 -15.18
N PHE A 160 7.61 -1.34 -14.13
CA PHE A 160 7.53 -1.84 -12.77
C PHE A 160 6.08 -2.08 -12.35
N HIS A 161 5.16 -1.17 -12.64
CA HIS A 161 3.74 -1.35 -12.32
C HIS A 161 3.21 -2.66 -12.90
N GLN A 162 3.38 -2.90 -14.20
CA GLN A 162 2.87 -4.10 -14.86
C GLN A 162 3.59 -5.37 -14.39
N THR A 163 4.91 -5.30 -14.25
CA THR A 163 5.73 -6.44 -13.82
C THR A 163 5.35 -6.90 -12.42
N PHE A 164 5.16 -5.98 -11.48
CA PHE A 164 4.84 -6.33 -10.11
C PHE A 164 3.38 -6.75 -9.93
N LEU A 165 2.42 -6.20 -10.68
CA LEU A 165 1.06 -6.73 -10.75
C LEU A 165 1.07 -8.19 -11.24
N TYR A 166 1.80 -8.46 -12.32
CA TYR A 166 1.94 -9.81 -12.84
C TYR A 166 2.61 -10.75 -11.82
N HIS A 167 3.68 -10.30 -11.16
CA HIS A 167 4.38 -11.09 -10.16
C HIS A 167 3.50 -11.38 -8.93
N MET A 168 2.70 -10.43 -8.48
CA MET A 168 1.71 -10.66 -7.42
C MET A 168 0.69 -11.74 -7.84
N ALA A 169 0.18 -11.68 -9.07
CA ALA A 169 -0.74 -12.68 -9.60
C ALA A 169 -0.10 -14.09 -9.65
N LEU A 170 1.16 -14.21 -10.08
CA LEU A 170 1.91 -15.48 -10.05
C LEU A 170 2.01 -16.10 -8.64
N ASN A 171 2.00 -15.28 -7.60
CA ASN A 171 2.09 -15.72 -6.22
C ASN A 171 0.72 -15.95 -5.55
N GLY A 172 -0.36 -15.97 -6.34
CA GLY A 172 -1.71 -16.27 -5.86
C GLY A 172 -2.43 -15.08 -5.23
N ILE A 173 -1.99 -13.85 -5.51
CA ILE A 173 -2.73 -12.64 -5.20
C ILE A 173 -3.74 -12.39 -6.32
N ARG A 174 -4.98 -12.09 -5.97
CA ARG A 174 -6.04 -11.80 -6.93
C ARG A 174 -5.90 -10.37 -7.45
N VAL A 175 -5.20 -10.21 -8.57
CA VAL A 175 -5.12 -8.93 -9.26
C VAL A 175 -6.35 -8.78 -10.15
N VAL A 176 -7.10 -7.71 -9.97
CA VAL A 176 -8.30 -7.39 -10.75
C VAL A 176 -8.16 -6.00 -11.36
N ARG A 177 -8.89 -5.73 -12.43
CA ARG A 177 -8.87 -4.39 -13.05
C ARG A 177 -9.40 -3.34 -12.08
N GLU A 178 -10.56 -3.62 -11.47
CA GLU A 178 -11.23 -2.80 -10.48
C GLU A 178 -12.16 -3.69 -9.63
N LEU A 179 -12.59 -3.19 -8.48
CA LEU A 179 -13.64 -3.82 -7.68
C LEU A 179 -14.96 -3.12 -7.94
N THR A 180 -15.94 -3.89 -8.37
CA THR A 180 -17.33 -3.45 -8.55
C THR A 180 -18.21 -4.07 -7.47
N ALA A 181 -19.25 -3.36 -7.05
CA ALA A 181 -20.32 -3.93 -6.26
C ALA A 181 -21.29 -4.61 -7.25
N GLU A 182 -21.26 -5.92 -7.33
CA GLU A 182 -22.33 -6.73 -7.93
C GLU A 182 -23.07 -7.49 -6.83
#